data_09f7e39f36df92a4352f8cebd699fc05
#
_entry.id   09f7e39f36df92a4352f8cebd699fc05
#
_cell.length_a   1.000
_cell.length_b   1.000
_cell.length_c   1.000
_cell.angle_alpha   90.00
_cell.angle_beta   90.00
_cell.angle_gamma   90.00
#
_symmetry.space_group_name_H-M   'P 1'
#
loop_
_entity.id
_entity.type
_entity.pdbx_description
1 polymer ?
#
loop_
_entity_poly.entity_id
_entity_poly.type
_entity_poly.pdbx_seq_one_letter_code
_entity_poly.pdbx_strand_id
1 'polypeptide(L)'
;GMQGNVTIDEAAFHDQLAEVLKAALALTMWGAKVRLISTHNGAENLFNQLIQDSRAGKKRYSIHRITLDDACNEGLYQRICQVKGNDWSQEAEQKWKDDLLNDTASQEDALEEYFCVPKSGGGAYISRALIDKAMVQPDGNGQPTVVHYAQSAEWNQMRPDLRAADIKDWCKEVLLPQLEKLNPEQRHCLGEDFARSGDLTCLWVGAIQQDLSLRVPLVVELKNIPYKQQEQILFFIIDRLPRFIGAQLDATGNGEYLAEQAVDHYGAGLIESVKITENWYRESMPPMKAHFEDFTIILPSDADILDDLRSIQINNRGVPRIPDAKTDSKKQRHGDGAIACCMMVAASKMEGGEIDYMSLPSKAERRDNRNNDDNYSIQQSGCY
;
A
#
# COMPACT_ATOMS: atom_id res chain seq x y z
N GLY A 1 -33.68 -13.24 11.16
CA GLY A 1 -32.94 -12.20 10.46
C GLY A 1 -32.79 -10.96 11.34
N MET A 2 -31.74 -10.17 11.16
CA MET A 2 -31.59 -8.90 11.86
C MET A 2 -32.67 -7.92 11.38
N GLN A 3 -33.29 -7.18 12.31
CA GLN A 3 -34.22 -6.11 12.03
C GLN A 3 -33.61 -4.77 12.46
N GLY A 4 -33.84 -3.69 11.74
CA GLY A 4 -33.37 -2.37 12.11
C GLY A 4 -32.98 -1.51 10.91
N ASN A 5 -32.53 -0.28 11.20
CA ASN A 5 -32.02 0.63 10.18
C ASN A 5 -30.67 0.13 9.63
N VAL A 6 -30.45 0.32 8.34
CA VAL A 6 -29.20 -0.02 7.66
C VAL A 6 -28.52 1.28 7.23
N THR A 7 -27.24 1.39 7.52
CA THR A 7 -26.37 2.44 6.97
C THR A 7 -25.29 1.75 6.14
N ILE A 8 -25.17 2.14 4.87
CA ILE A 8 -24.11 1.71 3.97
C ILE A 8 -23.16 2.91 3.87
N ASP A 9 -22.01 2.79 4.51
CA ASP A 9 -20.95 3.78 4.46
C ASP A 9 -20.07 3.54 3.23
N GLU A 10 -19.45 4.58 2.71
CA GLU A 10 -18.65 4.56 1.48
C GLU A 10 -19.39 3.92 0.29
N ALA A 11 -20.69 4.21 0.16
CA ALA A 11 -21.60 3.54 -0.77
C ALA A 11 -21.13 3.61 -2.24
N ALA A 12 -20.47 4.72 -2.65
CA ALA A 12 -19.95 4.87 -4.01
C ALA A 12 -18.77 3.95 -4.34
N PHE A 13 -18.14 3.35 -3.32
CA PHE A 13 -16.94 2.51 -3.47
C PHE A 13 -17.23 1.00 -3.34
N HIS A 14 -18.48 0.63 -3.08
CA HIS A 14 -18.86 -0.78 -3.06
C HIS A 14 -18.96 -1.37 -4.48
N ASP A 15 -18.19 -2.43 -4.75
CA ASP A 15 -18.16 -3.11 -6.06
C ASP A 15 -19.53 -3.67 -6.46
N GLN A 16 -20.34 -4.10 -5.47
CA GLN A 16 -21.67 -4.69 -5.66
C GLN A 16 -22.76 -3.89 -4.95
N LEU A 17 -22.69 -2.55 -5.00
CA LEU A 17 -23.67 -1.69 -4.34
C LEU A 17 -25.12 -2.06 -4.67
N ALA A 18 -25.41 -2.46 -5.91
CA ALA A 18 -26.77 -2.84 -6.34
C ALA A 18 -27.30 -4.04 -5.54
N GLU A 19 -26.49 -5.05 -5.28
CA GLU A 19 -26.88 -6.25 -4.54
C GLU A 19 -27.02 -5.96 -3.04
N VAL A 20 -26.06 -5.24 -2.47
CA VAL A 20 -26.11 -4.80 -1.06
C VAL A 20 -27.35 -3.95 -0.81
N LEU A 21 -27.63 -3.00 -1.71
CA LEU A 21 -28.81 -2.15 -1.62
C LEU A 21 -30.09 -2.95 -1.74
N LYS A 22 -30.17 -3.92 -2.66
CA LYS A 22 -31.33 -4.82 -2.81
C LYS A 22 -31.61 -5.60 -1.52
N ALA A 23 -30.56 -6.12 -0.88
CA ALA A 23 -30.68 -6.83 0.39
C ALA A 23 -31.16 -5.89 1.51
N ALA A 24 -30.59 -4.67 1.60
CA ALA A 24 -30.96 -3.66 2.59
C ALA A 24 -32.40 -3.17 2.42
N LEU A 25 -32.84 -2.97 1.18
CA LEU A 25 -34.20 -2.52 0.88
C LEU A 25 -35.28 -3.55 1.28
N ALA A 26 -34.95 -4.84 1.31
CA ALA A 26 -35.90 -5.85 1.80
C ALA A 26 -36.31 -5.60 3.27
N LEU A 27 -35.47 -4.96 4.07
CA LEU A 27 -35.76 -4.61 5.47
C LEU A 27 -36.74 -3.43 5.59
N THR A 28 -36.88 -2.60 4.57
CA THR A 28 -37.81 -1.46 4.59
C THR A 28 -39.28 -1.90 4.67
N MET A 29 -39.61 -3.13 4.26
CA MET A 29 -40.92 -3.72 4.44
C MET A 29 -41.35 -3.78 5.92
N TRP A 30 -40.39 -3.78 6.83
CA TRP A 30 -40.58 -3.82 8.28
C TRP A 30 -40.41 -2.44 8.93
N GLY A 31 -40.45 -1.35 8.15
CA GLY A 31 -40.34 0.02 8.62
C GLY A 31 -38.91 0.49 8.85
N ALA A 32 -37.91 -0.32 8.49
CA ALA A 32 -36.49 0.07 8.58
C ALA A 32 -36.14 1.19 7.59
N LYS A 33 -35.17 2.01 7.93
CA LYS A 33 -34.60 3.06 7.05
C LYS A 33 -33.26 2.59 6.50
N VAL A 34 -33.02 2.87 5.23
CA VAL A 34 -31.72 2.65 4.58
C VAL A 34 -31.08 4.01 4.33
N ARG A 35 -29.84 4.17 4.79
CA ARG A 35 -28.99 5.35 4.57
C ARG A 35 -27.81 4.94 3.73
N LEU A 36 -27.48 5.76 2.73
CA LEU A 36 -26.26 5.67 1.94
C LEU A 36 -25.42 6.91 2.25
N ILE A 37 -24.20 6.71 2.66
CA ILE A 37 -23.25 7.77 2.99
C ILE A 37 -22.00 7.54 2.12
N SER A 38 -21.55 8.57 1.42
CA SER A 38 -20.31 8.49 0.64
C SER A 38 -19.92 9.88 0.12
N THR A 39 -18.66 10.07 -0.21
CA THR A 39 -18.23 11.02 -1.24
C THR A 39 -18.60 10.46 -2.63
N HIS A 40 -18.49 11.26 -3.68
CA HIS A 40 -18.68 10.76 -5.04
C HIS A 40 -17.50 9.90 -5.49
N ASN A 41 -17.74 9.02 -6.44
CA ASN A 41 -16.72 8.19 -7.09
C ASN A 41 -17.03 8.05 -8.58
N GLY A 42 -16.92 9.14 -9.31
CA GLY A 42 -17.27 9.25 -10.72
C GLY A 42 -18.76 9.50 -10.99
N ALA A 43 -19.03 10.18 -12.10
CA ALA A 43 -20.37 10.54 -12.51
C ALA A 43 -21.23 9.32 -12.91
N GLU A 44 -20.61 8.25 -13.39
CA GLU A 44 -21.29 7.03 -13.87
C GLU A 44 -21.59 6.03 -12.75
N ASN A 45 -21.15 6.30 -11.53
CA ASN A 45 -21.33 5.42 -10.38
C ASN A 45 -22.81 5.30 -9.98
N LEU A 46 -23.24 4.11 -9.53
CA LEU A 46 -24.63 3.86 -9.11
C LEU A 46 -25.08 4.82 -8.00
N PHE A 47 -24.20 5.17 -7.05
CA PHE A 47 -24.50 6.14 -5.99
C PHE A 47 -24.91 7.50 -6.59
N ASN A 48 -24.16 8.01 -7.57
CA ASN A 48 -24.51 9.25 -8.26
C ASN A 48 -25.81 9.10 -9.08
N GLN A 49 -26.02 7.96 -9.75
CA GLN A 49 -27.28 7.68 -10.48
C GLN A 49 -28.48 7.73 -9.54
N LEU A 50 -28.39 7.15 -8.35
CA LEU A 50 -29.45 7.21 -7.33
C LEU A 50 -29.75 8.65 -6.90
N ILE A 51 -28.74 9.50 -6.75
CA ILE A 51 -28.89 10.92 -6.46
C ILE A 51 -29.64 11.62 -7.62
N GLN A 52 -29.19 11.42 -8.86
CA GLN A 52 -29.82 12.03 -10.02
C GLN A 52 -31.28 11.58 -10.19
N ASP A 53 -31.56 10.27 -10.05
CA ASP A 53 -32.91 9.73 -10.09
C ASP A 53 -33.81 10.28 -8.97
N SER A 54 -33.25 10.51 -7.80
CA SER A 54 -34.00 11.10 -6.68
C SER A 54 -34.29 12.58 -6.91
N ARG A 55 -33.35 13.34 -7.46
CA ARG A 55 -33.55 14.74 -7.88
C ARG A 55 -34.59 14.86 -8.98
N ALA A 56 -34.64 13.87 -9.88
CA ALA A 56 -35.63 13.79 -10.95
C ALA A 56 -36.98 13.24 -10.46
N GLY A 57 -37.16 12.95 -9.18
CA GLY A 57 -38.43 12.39 -8.63
C GLY A 57 -38.68 10.92 -8.94
N LYS A 58 -37.75 10.20 -9.57
CA LYS A 58 -37.87 8.77 -9.89
C LYS A 58 -37.65 7.85 -8.68
N LYS A 59 -36.95 8.35 -7.68
CA LYS A 59 -36.66 7.64 -6.40
C LYS A 59 -37.12 8.47 -5.21
N ARG A 60 -37.40 7.82 -4.08
CA ARG A 60 -37.92 8.47 -2.87
C ARG A 60 -36.84 8.72 -1.78
N TYR A 61 -35.60 8.92 -2.17
CA TYR A 61 -34.56 9.26 -1.20
C TYR A 61 -34.57 10.75 -0.87
N SER A 62 -34.42 11.08 0.40
CA SER A 62 -34.00 12.43 0.81
C SER A 62 -32.50 12.58 0.57
N ILE A 63 -32.10 13.68 -0.06
CA ILE A 63 -30.71 13.97 -0.36
C ILE A 63 -30.21 15.01 0.62
N HIS A 64 -29.12 14.69 1.30
CA HIS A 64 -28.38 15.59 2.17
C HIS A 64 -26.99 15.78 1.57
N ARG A 65 -26.62 17.01 1.28
CA ARG A 65 -25.31 17.39 0.75
C ARG A 65 -24.60 18.26 1.79
N ILE A 66 -23.38 17.88 2.14
CA ILE A 66 -22.52 18.63 3.07
C ILE A 66 -21.17 18.78 2.39
N THR A 67 -20.77 20.01 2.14
CA THR A 67 -19.45 20.35 1.58
C THR A 67 -18.47 20.72 2.69
N LEU A 68 -17.20 20.84 2.34
CA LEU A 68 -16.18 21.35 3.25
C LEU A 68 -16.54 22.75 3.79
N ASP A 69 -17.09 23.61 2.92
CA ASP A 69 -17.50 24.95 3.34
C ASP A 69 -18.66 24.90 4.32
N ASP A 70 -19.67 24.04 4.07
CA ASP A 70 -20.80 23.85 4.99
C ASP A 70 -20.30 23.37 6.36
N ALA A 71 -19.40 22.36 6.36
CA ALA A 71 -18.84 21.81 7.59
C ALA A 71 -17.98 22.82 8.36
N CYS A 72 -17.17 23.63 7.68
CA CYS A 72 -16.40 24.71 8.31
C CYS A 72 -17.30 25.79 8.90
N ASN A 73 -18.36 26.19 8.17
CA ASN A 73 -19.35 27.15 8.68
C ASN A 73 -20.08 26.62 9.93
N GLU A 74 -20.23 25.30 10.06
CA GLU A 74 -20.78 24.63 11.26
C GLU A 74 -19.73 24.37 12.35
N GLY A 75 -18.49 24.81 12.18
CA GLY A 75 -17.43 24.76 13.20
C GLY A 75 -16.51 23.55 13.16
N LEU A 76 -16.39 22.85 12.01
CA LEU A 76 -15.49 21.71 11.87
C LEU A 76 -14.06 22.04 12.27
N TYR A 77 -13.47 23.10 11.71
CA TYR A 77 -12.08 23.47 12.01
C TYR A 77 -11.90 23.95 13.46
N GLN A 78 -12.89 24.64 14.02
CA GLN A 78 -12.90 25.00 15.45
C GLN A 78 -12.81 23.74 16.32
N ARG A 79 -13.58 22.71 15.97
CA ARG A 79 -13.54 21.43 16.69
C ARG A 79 -12.19 20.74 16.57
N ILE A 80 -11.59 20.76 15.38
CA ILE A 80 -10.24 20.21 15.14
C ILE A 80 -9.21 20.93 16.02
N CYS A 81 -9.27 22.27 16.07
CA CYS A 81 -8.39 23.07 16.94
C CYS A 81 -8.55 22.70 18.41
N GLN A 82 -9.79 22.57 18.91
CA GLN A 82 -10.06 22.13 20.28
C GLN A 82 -9.45 20.79 20.62
N VAL A 83 -9.59 19.79 19.70
CA VAL A 83 -9.04 18.45 19.91
C VAL A 83 -7.51 18.44 19.89
N LYS A 84 -6.90 19.29 19.05
CA LYS A 84 -5.44 19.41 18.93
C LYS A 84 -4.81 20.37 19.96
N GLY A 85 -5.63 21.10 20.74
CA GLY A 85 -5.14 22.10 21.69
C GLY A 85 -4.60 23.36 21.02
N ASN A 86 -5.05 23.70 19.82
CA ASN A 86 -4.67 24.88 19.07
C ASN A 86 -5.74 25.96 19.18
N ASP A 87 -5.34 27.22 19.06
CA ASP A 87 -6.27 28.34 18.96
C ASP A 87 -6.85 28.41 17.53
N TRP A 88 -8.16 28.66 17.44
CA TRP A 88 -8.82 28.91 16.18
C TRP A 88 -8.63 30.35 15.72
N SER A 89 -8.37 30.57 14.45
CA SER A 89 -8.53 31.87 13.77
C SER A 89 -9.05 31.63 12.34
N GLN A 90 -9.66 32.67 11.78
CA GLN A 90 -10.18 32.62 10.42
C GLN A 90 -9.06 32.42 9.39
N GLU A 91 -7.89 33.03 9.61
CA GLU A 91 -6.72 32.90 8.77
C GLU A 91 -6.17 31.47 8.83
N ALA A 92 -6.12 30.87 10.02
CA ALA A 92 -5.67 29.49 10.19
C ALA A 92 -6.63 28.50 9.52
N GLU A 93 -7.95 28.74 9.61
CA GLU A 93 -8.95 27.93 8.91
C GLU A 93 -8.81 28.02 7.40
N GLN A 94 -8.64 29.23 6.86
CA GLN A 94 -8.47 29.40 5.42
C GLN A 94 -7.19 28.74 4.93
N LYS A 95 -6.08 28.92 5.64
CA LYS A 95 -4.83 28.25 5.32
C LYS A 95 -4.97 26.73 5.34
N TRP A 96 -5.62 26.17 6.37
CA TRP A 96 -5.88 24.75 6.47
C TRP A 96 -6.72 24.22 5.30
N LYS A 97 -7.73 24.96 4.86
CA LYS A 97 -8.54 24.62 3.69
C LYS A 97 -7.70 24.65 2.41
N ASP A 98 -6.89 25.69 2.23
CA ASP A 98 -6.03 25.82 1.06
C ASP A 98 -4.99 24.69 1.01
N ASP A 99 -4.36 24.36 2.14
CA ASP A 99 -3.42 23.23 2.25
C ASP A 99 -4.13 21.91 1.89
N LEU A 100 -5.33 21.67 2.45
CA LEU A 100 -6.13 20.46 2.19
C LEU A 100 -6.49 20.30 0.70
N LEU A 101 -6.82 21.41 0.02
CA LEU A 101 -7.16 21.40 -1.41
C LEU A 101 -5.92 21.23 -2.31
N ASN A 102 -4.79 21.81 -1.89
CA ASN A 102 -3.52 21.67 -2.59
C ASN A 102 -2.91 20.28 -2.48
N ASP A 103 -3.23 19.55 -1.40
CA ASP A 103 -2.80 18.16 -1.17
C ASP A 103 -3.58 17.14 -2.01
N THR A 104 -4.58 17.57 -2.81
CA THR A 104 -5.28 16.68 -3.72
C THR A 104 -4.57 16.53 -5.05
N ALA A 105 -4.65 15.34 -5.65
CA ALA A 105 -4.00 15.00 -6.91
C ALA A 105 -4.43 15.91 -8.08
N SER A 106 -5.67 16.39 -8.07
CA SER A 106 -6.20 17.29 -9.08
C SER A 106 -7.33 18.17 -8.53
N GLN A 107 -7.65 19.26 -9.22
CA GLN A 107 -8.80 20.09 -8.88
C GLN A 107 -10.13 19.30 -8.98
N GLU A 108 -10.24 18.36 -9.91
CA GLU A 108 -11.42 17.50 -10.04
C GLU A 108 -11.57 16.57 -8.86
N ASP A 109 -10.46 16.02 -8.32
CA ASP A 109 -10.47 15.20 -7.11
C ASP A 109 -10.89 16.04 -5.89
N ALA A 110 -10.40 17.28 -5.76
CA ALA A 110 -10.82 18.19 -4.70
C ALA A 110 -12.32 18.50 -4.76
N LEU A 111 -12.86 18.73 -5.96
CA LEU A 111 -14.28 18.97 -6.16
C LEU A 111 -15.12 17.74 -5.81
N GLU A 112 -14.66 16.56 -6.13
CA GLU A 112 -15.35 15.31 -5.83
C GLU A 112 -15.34 14.99 -4.33
N GLU A 113 -14.20 15.10 -3.71
CA GLU A 113 -13.98 14.72 -2.31
C GLU A 113 -14.62 15.72 -1.33
N TYR A 114 -14.40 17.02 -1.57
CA TYR A 114 -14.77 18.05 -0.60
C TYR A 114 -16.01 18.87 -0.96
N PHE A 115 -16.42 18.86 -2.24
CA PHE A 115 -17.52 19.69 -2.69
C PHE A 115 -18.70 18.92 -3.27
N CYS A 116 -18.67 17.58 -3.21
CA CYS A 116 -19.72 16.70 -3.70
C CYS A 116 -20.06 16.94 -5.20
N VAL A 117 -19.05 17.15 -6.01
CA VAL A 117 -19.16 17.31 -7.47
C VAL A 117 -18.51 16.09 -8.12
N PRO A 118 -19.31 15.15 -8.68
CA PRO A 118 -18.77 13.94 -9.27
C PRO A 118 -17.90 14.27 -10.50
N LYS A 119 -16.73 13.67 -10.56
CA LYS A 119 -15.80 13.84 -11.66
C LYS A 119 -16.29 13.06 -12.90
N SER A 120 -16.04 13.60 -14.09
CA SER A 120 -16.33 12.93 -15.36
C SER A 120 -15.28 11.83 -15.60
N GLY A 121 -15.70 10.55 -15.60
CA GLY A 121 -14.84 9.39 -15.81
C GLY A 121 -15.00 8.32 -14.74
N GLY A 122 -14.13 7.28 -14.79
CA GLY A 122 -14.11 6.21 -13.79
C GLY A 122 -13.66 6.72 -12.42
N GLY A 123 -14.29 6.23 -11.37
CA GLY A 123 -13.90 6.56 -10.00
C GLY A 123 -12.67 5.80 -9.52
N ALA A 124 -12.05 6.26 -8.44
CA ALA A 124 -10.96 5.55 -7.79
C ALA A 124 -11.43 4.18 -7.25
N TYR A 125 -10.56 3.17 -7.33
CA TYR A 125 -10.88 1.82 -6.86
C TYR A 125 -10.89 1.72 -5.33
N ILE A 126 -10.03 2.48 -4.67
CA ILE A 126 -9.95 2.57 -3.21
C ILE A 126 -10.26 4.02 -2.81
N SER A 127 -11.18 4.21 -1.86
CA SER A 127 -11.53 5.54 -1.40
C SER A 127 -10.40 6.19 -0.61
N ARG A 128 -10.32 7.53 -0.67
CA ARG A 128 -9.36 8.30 0.14
C ARG A 128 -9.51 7.97 1.63
N ALA A 129 -10.72 7.88 2.13
CA ALA A 129 -10.98 7.61 3.54
C ALA A 129 -10.41 6.26 4.02
N LEU A 130 -10.44 5.22 3.17
CA LEU A 130 -9.82 3.93 3.47
C LEU A 130 -8.30 4.02 3.49
N ILE A 131 -7.70 4.75 2.54
CA ILE A 131 -6.26 4.94 2.49
C ILE A 131 -5.79 5.78 3.70
N ASP A 132 -6.45 6.89 4.00
CA ASP A 132 -6.12 7.74 5.15
C ASP A 132 -6.18 6.97 6.49
N LYS A 133 -7.15 6.06 6.64
CA LYS A 133 -7.24 5.18 7.83
C LYS A 133 -6.09 4.19 7.94
N ALA A 134 -5.53 3.75 6.81
CA ALA A 134 -4.38 2.86 6.77
C ALA A 134 -3.05 3.60 7.01
N MET A 135 -3.02 4.92 6.81
CA MET A 135 -1.82 5.72 6.93
C MET A 135 -1.52 6.13 8.36
N VAL A 136 -0.26 5.97 8.77
CA VAL A 136 0.22 6.38 10.09
C VAL A 136 1.51 7.19 9.99
N GLN A 137 1.68 8.14 10.91
CA GLN A 137 2.92 8.88 11.05
C GLN A 137 4.04 7.96 11.55
N PRO A 138 5.31 8.28 11.27
CA PRO A 138 6.44 7.55 11.82
C PRO A 138 6.35 7.44 13.34
N ASP A 139 6.61 6.23 13.85
CA ASP A 139 6.67 5.96 15.29
C ASP A 139 7.93 6.55 15.94
N GLY A 140 8.11 6.36 17.25
CA GLY A 140 9.30 6.86 17.97
C GLY A 140 10.64 6.34 17.44
N ASN A 141 10.63 5.28 16.61
CA ASN A 141 11.81 4.73 15.95
C ASN A 141 11.95 5.21 14.48
N GLY A 142 11.03 6.08 14.02
CA GLY A 142 11.04 6.63 12.66
C GLY A 142 10.39 5.73 11.62
N GLN A 143 9.60 4.72 12.03
CA GLN A 143 8.87 3.83 11.11
C GLN A 143 7.35 4.01 11.29
N PRO A 144 6.57 3.79 10.23
CA PRO A 144 6.96 3.48 8.84
C PRO A 144 7.59 4.69 8.13
N THR A 145 8.44 4.46 7.14
CA THR A 145 9.19 5.53 6.47
C THR A 145 9.24 5.36 4.96
N VAL A 146 9.34 6.48 4.25
CA VAL A 146 9.58 6.53 2.80
C VAL A 146 10.97 7.11 2.56
N VAL A 147 11.76 6.46 1.72
CA VAL A 147 13.10 6.88 1.33
C VAL A 147 13.14 7.14 -0.16
N HIS A 148 13.45 8.38 -0.53
CA HIS A 148 13.59 8.76 -1.94
C HIS A 148 15.07 8.83 -2.31
N TYR A 149 15.43 8.24 -3.44
CA TYR A 149 16.78 8.32 -4.00
C TYR A 149 16.72 8.59 -5.49
N ALA A 150 17.25 9.73 -5.89
CA ALA A 150 17.25 10.17 -7.27
C ALA A 150 18.67 10.58 -7.71
N GLN A 151 19.03 10.24 -8.94
CA GLN A 151 20.32 10.59 -9.49
C GLN A 151 20.20 11.42 -10.79
N SER A 152 21.22 12.23 -11.04
CA SER A 152 21.29 13.07 -12.23
C SER A 152 21.78 12.29 -13.46
N ALA A 153 21.60 12.88 -14.65
CA ALA A 153 22.12 12.32 -15.89
C ALA A 153 23.65 12.24 -15.88
N GLU A 154 24.32 13.20 -15.25
CA GLU A 154 25.79 13.23 -15.11
C GLU A 154 26.28 12.09 -14.23
N TRP A 155 25.59 11.78 -13.12
CA TRP A 155 25.89 10.64 -12.28
C TRP A 155 25.80 9.33 -13.07
N ASN A 156 24.82 9.21 -13.95
CA ASN A 156 24.65 8.03 -14.80
C ASN A 156 25.79 7.83 -15.81
N GLN A 157 26.54 8.90 -16.13
CA GLN A 157 27.73 8.84 -17.00
C GLN A 157 29.03 8.46 -16.26
N MET A 158 28.99 8.42 -14.92
CA MET A 158 30.15 7.98 -14.12
C MET A 158 30.49 6.52 -14.42
N ARG A 159 31.75 6.16 -14.17
CA ARG A 159 32.20 4.77 -14.30
C ARG A 159 31.38 3.83 -13.39
N PRO A 160 31.08 2.62 -13.86
CA PRO A 160 30.22 1.67 -13.12
C PRO A 160 30.75 1.35 -11.72
N ASP A 161 32.06 1.25 -11.53
CA ASP A 161 32.70 0.97 -10.24
C ASP A 161 32.49 2.13 -9.23
N LEU A 162 32.54 3.37 -9.67
CA LEU A 162 32.26 4.52 -8.82
C LEU A 162 30.78 4.60 -8.42
N ARG A 163 29.88 4.35 -9.37
CA ARG A 163 28.43 4.26 -9.04
C ARG A 163 28.14 3.15 -8.04
N ALA A 164 28.79 2.00 -8.21
CA ALA A 164 28.61 0.88 -7.30
C ALA A 164 29.12 1.18 -5.89
N ALA A 165 30.23 1.93 -5.76
CA ALA A 165 30.73 2.39 -4.48
C ALA A 165 29.77 3.39 -3.81
N ASP A 166 29.29 4.36 -4.57
CA ASP A 166 28.36 5.39 -4.10
C ASP A 166 27.03 4.76 -3.60
N ILE A 167 26.46 3.83 -4.36
CA ILE A 167 25.27 3.07 -3.93
C ILE A 167 25.55 2.28 -2.64
N LYS A 168 26.71 1.64 -2.54
CA LYS A 168 27.07 0.87 -1.35
C LYS A 168 27.13 1.76 -0.11
N ASP A 169 27.68 2.95 -0.24
CA ASP A 169 27.79 3.90 0.87
C ASP A 169 26.41 4.47 1.21
N TRP A 170 25.60 4.87 0.21
CA TRP A 170 24.23 5.30 0.43
C TRP A 170 23.38 4.20 1.13
N CYS A 171 23.48 2.95 0.68
CA CYS A 171 22.76 1.84 1.33
C CYS A 171 23.15 1.69 2.80
N LYS A 172 24.45 1.87 3.15
CA LYS A 172 24.91 1.80 4.54
C LYS A 172 24.46 2.99 5.38
N GLU A 173 24.49 4.19 4.82
CA GLU A 173 24.15 5.41 5.54
C GLU A 173 22.66 5.63 5.71
N VAL A 174 21.86 5.26 4.70
CA VAL A 174 20.43 5.56 4.66
C VAL A 174 19.55 4.33 4.88
N LEU A 175 19.79 3.23 4.16
CA LEU A 175 18.91 2.06 4.24
C LEU A 175 19.22 1.18 5.46
N LEU A 176 20.49 0.94 5.77
CA LEU A 176 20.86 0.05 6.88
C LEU A 176 20.21 0.48 8.20
N PRO A 177 20.23 1.76 8.61
CA PRO A 177 19.58 2.18 9.87
C PRO A 177 18.07 1.95 9.89
N GLN A 178 17.41 1.86 8.74
CA GLN A 178 15.98 1.54 8.66
C GLN A 178 15.74 0.03 8.75
N LEU A 179 16.59 -0.76 8.09
CA LEU A 179 16.51 -2.22 8.11
C LEU A 179 16.83 -2.80 9.48
N GLU A 180 17.78 -2.20 10.22
CA GLU A 180 18.13 -2.60 11.59
C GLU A 180 17.02 -2.37 12.63
N LYS A 181 16.03 -1.51 12.31
CA LYS A 181 14.85 -1.28 13.16
C LYS A 181 13.74 -2.32 12.95
N LEU A 182 13.85 -3.17 11.93
CA LEU A 182 12.86 -4.20 11.67
C LEU A 182 12.85 -5.24 12.80
N ASN A 183 11.65 -5.69 13.17
CA ASN A 183 11.51 -6.70 14.20
C ASN A 183 12.02 -8.07 13.68
N PRO A 184 13.07 -8.66 14.30
CA PRO A 184 13.67 -9.90 13.84
C PRO A 184 12.74 -11.12 13.97
N GLU A 185 11.70 -11.05 14.80
CA GLU A 185 10.73 -12.13 14.99
C GLU A 185 9.62 -12.13 13.93
N GLN A 186 9.44 -11.04 13.19
CA GLN A 186 8.43 -10.94 12.16
C GLN A 186 8.91 -11.48 10.82
N ARG A 187 7.98 -12.07 10.07
CA ARG A 187 8.22 -12.46 8.67
C ARG A 187 8.10 -11.21 7.79
N HIS A 188 8.98 -11.11 6.81
CA HIS A 188 9.01 -9.99 5.88
C HIS A 188 8.85 -10.46 4.44
N CYS A 189 8.20 -9.64 3.63
CA CYS A 189 8.05 -9.81 2.20
C CYS A 189 8.38 -8.52 1.47
N LEU A 190 8.50 -8.59 0.15
CA LEU A 190 8.81 -7.41 -0.68
C LEU A 190 7.98 -7.43 -1.96
N GLY A 191 7.50 -6.26 -2.38
CA GLY A 191 6.94 -6.01 -3.71
C GLY A 191 7.74 -4.94 -4.42
N GLU A 192 7.99 -5.12 -5.71
CA GLU A 192 8.76 -4.18 -6.51
C GLU A 192 8.10 -3.93 -7.85
N ASP A 193 7.89 -2.66 -8.16
CA ASP A 193 7.52 -2.16 -9.48
C ASP A 193 8.72 -1.44 -10.12
N PHE A 194 9.14 -1.92 -11.26
CA PHE A 194 10.40 -1.55 -11.87
C PHE A 194 10.25 -0.45 -12.91
N ALA A 195 11.07 0.60 -12.79
CA ALA A 195 11.25 1.58 -13.86
C ALA A 195 12.71 1.97 -14.06
N ARG A 196 13.08 2.41 -15.25
CA ARG A 196 14.43 2.87 -15.54
C ARG A 196 14.54 4.39 -15.75
N SER A 197 13.63 4.97 -16.49
CA SER A 197 13.67 6.37 -16.88
C SER A 197 12.27 6.91 -17.07
N GLY A 198 12.00 8.05 -16.45
CA GLY A 198 10.70 8.71 -16.49
C GLY A 198 9.82 8.37 -15.31
N ASP A 199 9.62 7.10 -15.02
CA ASP A 199 8.85 6.57 -13.91
C ASP A 199 9.73 6.23 -12.71
N LEU A 200 9.12 5.88 -11.59
CA LEU A 200 9.79 5.51 -10.35
C LEU A 200 9.89 3.99 -10.22
N THR A 201 11.04 3.49 -9.77
CA THR A 201 11.09 2.13 -9.21
C THR A 201 10.68 2.21 -7.74
N CYS A 202 9.68 1.45 -7.36
CA CYS A 202 9.15 1.40 -6.01
C CYS A 202 9.42 0.03 -5.39
N LEU A 203 10.05 0.01 -4.20
CA LEU A 203 10.26 -1.20 -3.41
C LEU A 203 9.49 -1.06 -2.09
N TRP A 204 8.57 -1.98 -1.83
CA TRP A 204 7.73 -1.99 -0.64
C TRP A 204 8.08 -3.18 0.24
N VAL A 205 8.58 -2.90 1.43
CA VAL A 205 8.84 -3.93 2.45
C VAL A 205 7.60 -4.10 3.31
N GLY A 206 7.07 -5.32 3.36
CA GLY A 206 5.95 -5.69 4.22
C GLY A 206 6.41 -6.52 5.42
N ALA A 207 5.92 -6.21 6.61
CA ALA A 207 6.09 -7.01 7.83
C ALA A 207 4.75 -7.64 8.21
N ILE A 208 4.70 -8.97 8.33
CA ILE A 208 3.49 -9.72 8.68
C ILE A 208 3.38 -9.78 10.19
N GLN A 209 2.28 -9.24 10.72
CA GLN A 209 1.99 -9.22 12.15
C GLN A 209 1.46 -10.59 12.63
N GLN A 210 1.34 -10.77 13.94
CA GLN A 210 0.82 -12.03 14.54
C GLN A 210 -0.64 -12.29 14.17
N ASP A 211 -1.43 -11.26 13.97
CA ASP A 211 -2.83 -11.31 13.54
C ASP A 211 -3.00 -11.38 12.01
N LEU A 212 -1.90 -11.59 11.29
CA LEU A 212 -1.81 -11.62 9.81
C LEU A 212 -2.07 -10.27 9.14
N SER A 213 -2.20 -9.18 9.88
CA SER A 213 -2.19 -7.85 9.30
C SER A 213 -0.81 -7.49 8.74
N LEU A 214 -0.78 -6.57 7.79
CA LEU A 214 0.43 -6.10 7.12
C LEU A 214 0.82 -4.71 7.62
N ARG A 215 2.06 -4.55 8.03
CA ARG A 215 2.66 -3.23 8.26
C ARG A 215 3.73 -2.99 7.20
N VAL A 216 3.75 -1.82 6.60
CA VAL A 216 4.78 -1.40 5.62
C VAL A 216 5.80 -0.52 6.34
N PRO A 217 6.88 -1.08 6.91
CA PRO A 217 7.86 -0.30 7.66
C PRO A 217 8.75 0.56 6.77
N LEU A 218 8.94 0.17 5.51
CA LEU A 218 9.85 0.85 4.60
C LEU A 218 9.32 0.81 3.16
N VAL A 219 9.29 1.98 2.55
CA VAL A 219 9.13 2.17 1.10
C VAL A 219 10.39 2.84 0.56
N VAL A 220 10.94 2.36 -0.54
CA VAL A 220 12.08 2.96 -1.22
C VAL A 220 11.68 3.32 -2.64
N GLU A 221 11.86 4.57 -3.01
CA GLU A 221 11.57 5.09 -4.34
C GLU A 221 12.86 5.52 -5.02
N LEU A 222 13.11 4.94 -6.19
CA LEU A 222 14.32 5.17 -6.96
C LEU A 222 13.99 5.90 -8.26
N LYS A 223 14.73 6.96 -8.58
CA LYS A 223 14.56 7.71 -9.83
C LYS A 223 15.88 7.83 -10.60
N ASN A 224 15.84 7.48 -11.88
CA ASN A 224 17.00 7.54 -12.77
C ASN A 224 18.18 6.68 -12.32
N ILE A 225 17.92 5.53 -11.72
CA ILE A 225 18.94 4.58 -11.26
C ILE A 225 19.14 3.48 -12.32
N PRO A 226 20.37 3.19 -12.79
CA PRO A 226 20.62 2.10 -13.73
C PRO A 226 20.38 0.71 -13.12
N TYR A 227 20.06 -0.27 -13.95
CA TYR A 227 19.73 -1.66 -13.55
C TYR A 227 20.68 -2.26 -12.51
N LYS A 228 21.99 -2.19 -12.76
CA LYS A 228 22.99 -2.77 -11.85
C LYS A 228 22.97 -2.13 -10.46
N GLN A 229 22.64 -0.87 -10.37
CA GLN A 229 22.52 -0.18 -9.09
C GLN A 229 21.18 -0.47 -8.42
N GLN A 230 20.12 -0.67 -9.18
CA GLN A 230 18.83 -1.15 -8.64
C GLN A 230 18.96 -2.57 -8.10
N GLU A 231 19.62 -3.49 -8.84
CA GLU A 231 19.97 -4.84 -8.39
C GLU A 231 20.74 -4.80 -7.06
N GLN A 232 21.75 -3.93 -6.97
CA GLN A 232 22.56 -3.78 -5.76
C GLN A 232 21.71 -3.31 -4.56
N ILE A 233 20.76 -2.39 -4.79
CA ILE A 233 19.85 -1.90 -3.74
C ILE A 233 18.86 -2.99 -3.34
N LEU A 234 18.23 -3.66 -4.30
CA LEU A 234 17.28 -4.76 -4.07
C LEU A 234 17.91 -5.86 -3.23
N PHE A 235 19.11 -6.33 -3.63
CA PHE A 235 19.81 -7.39 -2.91
C PHE A 235 20.26 -6.93 -1.53
N PHE A 236 20.71 -5.67 -1.40
CA PHE A 236 21.05 -5.11 -0.09
C PHE A 236 19.87 -5.13 0.88
N ILE A 237 18.65 -4.87 0.40
CA ILE A 237 17.43 -4.93 1.19
C ILE A 237 17.10 -6.38 1.52
N ILE A 238 16.95 -7.27 0.53
CA ILE A 238 16.53 -8.67 0.72
C ILE A 238 17.46 -9.39 1.69
N ASP A 239 18.79 -9.25 1.55
CA ASP A 239 19.77 -9.88 2.43
C ASP A 239 19.65 -9.50 3.92
N ARG A 240 18.90 -8.41 4.20
CA ARG A 240 18.76 -7.87 5.56
C ARG A 240 17.34 -7.92 6.09
N LEU A 241 16.40 -8.45 5.29
CA LEU A 241 15.03 -8.66 5.77
C LEU A 241 14.99 -9.85 6.74
N PRO A 242 14.63 -9.63 8.02
CA PRO A 242 14.49 -10.73 8.95
C PRO A 242 13.40 -11.70 8.48
N ARG A 243 13.67 -13.01 8.57
CA ARG A 243 12.70 -14.06 8.22
C ARG A 243 12.00 -13.79 6.89
N PHE A 244 12.77 -13.44 5.88
CA PHE A 244 12.28 -13.18 4.53
C PHE A 244 11.54 -14.39 3.97
N ILE A 245 10.30 -14.21 3.49
CA ILE A 245 9.46 -15.29 2.97
C ILE A 245 9.28 -15.22 1.46
N GLY A 246 9.52 -14.07 0.83
CA GLY A 246 9.45 -13.95 -0.62
C GLY A 246 9.24 -12.54 -1.11
N ALA A 247 9.44 -12.37 -2.41
CA ALA A 247 9.18 -11.14 -3.14
C ALA A 247 8.45 -11.41 -4.45
N GLN A 248 7.58 -10.49 -4.85
CA GLN A 248 7.10 -10.37 -6.22
C GLN A 248 7.77 -9.18 -6.89
N LEU A 249 8.36 -9.41 -8.05
CA LEU A 249 9.10 -8.42 -8.83
C LEU A 249 8.47 -8.26 -10.22
N ASP A 250 8.33 -7.01 -10.67
CA ASP A 250 7.85 -6.74 -12.03
C ASP A 250 8.85 -7.27 -13.09
N ALA A 251 8.39 -8.22 -13.88
CA ALA A 251 9.11 -8.77 -15.02
C ALA A 251 8.51 -8.30 -16.36
N THR A 252 7.81 -7.17 -16.37
CA THR A 252 7.25 -6.59 -17.59
C THR A 252 8.32 -5.79 -18.32
N GLY A 253 8.56 -6.11 -19.59
CA GLY A 253 9.51 -5.38 -20.41
C GLY A 253 10.94 -5.39 -19.84
N ASN A 254 11.43 -4.24 -19.44
CA ASN A 254 12.81 -4.08 -18.93
C ASN A 254 13.03 -4.64 -17.52
N GLY A 255 11.97 -4.85 -16.73
CA GLY A 255 12.04 -5.44 -15.40
C GLY A 255 12.45 -6.93 -15.41
N GLU A 256 12.23 -7.63 -16.54
CA GLU A 256 12.54 -9.04 -16.68
C GLU A 256 13.99 -9.38 -16.30
N TYR A 257 14.94 -8.51 -16.66
CA TYR A 257 16.36 -8.71 -16.30
C TYR A 257 16.58 -8.71 -14.79
N LEU A 258 16.01 -7.75 -14.06
CA LEU A 258 16.21 -7.65 -12.62
C LEU A 258 15.53 -8.81 -11.88
N ALA A 259 14.32 -9.16 -12.30
CA ALA A 259 13.59 -10.30 -11.75
C ALA A 259 14.35 -11.63 -12.01
N GLU A 260 14.91 -11.83 -13.21
CA GLU A 260 15.74 -13.01 -13.54
C GLU A 260 17.00 -13.09 -12.65
N GLN A 261 17.73 -11.98 -12.49
CA GLN A 261 18.91 -11.94 -11.60
C GLN A 261 18.55 -12.25 -10.14
N ALA A 262 17.40 -11.80 -9.68
CA ALA A 262 16.93 -12.10 -8.33
C ALA A 262 16.52 -13.56 -8.18
N VAL A 263 15.84 -14.15 -9.17
CA VAL A 263 15.52 -15.59 -9.20
C VAL A 263 16.78 -16.45 -9.21
N ASP A 264 17.77 -16.08 -10.02
CA ASP A 264 19.05 -16.81 -10.10
C ASP A 264 19.80 -16.77 -8.77
N HIS A 265 19.69 -15.66 -8.02
CA HIS A 265 20.40 -15.47 -6.77
C HIS A 265 19.69 -16.10 -5.56
N TYR A 266 18.38 -15.95 -5.46
CA TYR A 266 17.59 -16.35 -4.27
C TYR A 266 16.75 -17.61 -4.52
N GLY A 267 16.57 -18.01 -5.76
CA GLY A 267 15.72 -19.13 -6.15
C GLY A 267 14.25 -18.76 -6.38
N ALA A 268 13.59 -19.54 -7.27
CA ALA A 268 12.17 -19.34 -7.62
C ALA A 268 11.19 -19.61 -6.45
N GLY A 269 11.63 -20.23 -5.37
CA GLY A 269 10.83 -20.40 -4.16
C GLY A 269 10.68 -19.12 -3.33
N LEU A 270 11.62 -18.19 -3.48
CA LEU A 270 11.61 -16.90 -2.77
C LEU A 270 11.31 -15.71 -3.67
N ILE A 271 11.52 -15.83 -4.96
CA ILE A 271 11.30 -14.74 -5.92
C ILE A 271 10.31 -15.19 -6.98
N GLU A 272 9.23 -14.44 -7.11
CA GLU A 272 8.23 -14.61 -8.16
C GLU A 272 8.34 -13.46 -9.17
N SER A 273 8.68 -13.81 -10.42
CA SER A 273 8.71 -12.87 -11.54
C SER A 273 7.30 -12.68 -12.10
N VAL A 274 6.76 -11.47 -12.01
CA VAL A 274 5.39 -11.16 -12.37
C VAL A 274 5.33 -10.40 -13.69
N LYS A 275 4.51 -10.87 -14.64
CA LYS A 275 4.13 -10.08 -15.83
C LYS A 275 2.79 -9.42 -15.59
N ILE A 276 2.79 -8.10 -15.53
CA ILE A 276 1.59 -7.30 -15.29
C ILE A 276 0.66 -7.38 -16.50
N THR A 277 -0.42 -8.13 -16.37
CA THR A 277 -1.43 -8.36 -17.40
C THR A 277 -2.82 -7.98 -16.87
N GLU A 278 -3.83 -7.89 -17.74
CA GLU A 278 -5.22 -7.68 -17.30
C GLU A 278 -5.68 -8.76 -16.33
N ASN A 279 -5.22 -10.02 -16.52
CA ASN A 279 -5.54 -11.12 -15.61
C ASN A 279 -4.87 -10.94 -14.24
N TRP A 280 -3.61 -10.49 -14.21
CA TRP A 280 -2.92 -10.18 -12.97
C TRP A 280 -3.66 -9.09 -12.18
N TYR A 281 -4.08 -8.01 -12.83
CA TYR A 281 -4.89 -6.96 -12.19
C TYR A 281 -6.18 -7.52 -11.58
N ARG A 282 -6.87 -8.40 -12.32
CA ARG A 282 -8.14 -9.01 -11.87
C ARG A 282 -7.97 -9.89 -10.64
N GLU A 283 -6.83 -10.58 -10.53
CA GLU A 283 -6.55 -11.51 -9.42
C GLU A 283 -5.91 -10.81 -8.23
N SER A 284 -5.04 -9.83 -8.45
CA SER A 284 -4.17 -9.26 -7.42
C SER A 284 -4.75 -8.01 -6.74
N MET A 285 -5.49 -7.17 -7.48
CA MET A 285 -6.04 -5.94 -6.92
C MET A 285 -7.15 -6.15 -5.87
N PRO A 286 -8.10 -7.10 -6.03
CA PRO A 286 -9.13 -7.30 -5.01
C PRO A 286 -8.60 -7.74 -3.65
N PRO A 287 -7.63 -8.68 -3.53
CA PRO A 287 -7.00 -8.99 -2.25
C PRO A 287 -6.31 -7.80 -1.59
N MET A 288 -5.66 -6.93 -2.37
CA MET A 288 -5.07 -5.70 -1.84
C MET A 288 -6.14 -4.76 -1.29
N LYS A 289 -7.21 -4.49 -2.05
CA LYS A 289 -8.33 -3.65 -1.59
C LYS A 289 -8.95 -4.18 -0.30
N ALA A 290 -9.11 -5.51 -0.17
CA ALA A 290 -9.66 -6.13 1.02
C ALA A 290 -8.86 -5.77 2.28
N HIS A 291 -7.53 -5.67 2.21
CA HIS A 291 -6.72 -5.22 3.34
C HIS A 291 -7.04 -3.78 3.80
N PHE A 292 -7.43 -2.89 2.88
CA PHE A 292 -7.89 -1.54 3.23
C PHE A 292 -9.30 -1.57 3.85
N GLU A 293 -10.22 -2.35 3.29
CA GLU A 293 -11.60 -2.46 3.77
C GLU A 293 -11.68 -3.13 5.15
N ASP A 294 -10.83 -4.13 5.40
CA ASP A 294 -10.74 -4.86 6.65
C ASP A 294 -9.81 -4.18 7.68
N PHE A 295 -9.18 -3.05 7.34
CA PHE A 295 -8.21 -2.33 8.17
C PHE A 295 -7.03 -3.20 8.64
N THR A 296 -6.58 -4.09 7.78
CA THR A 296 -5.48 -5.04 8.04
C THR A 296 -4.18 -4.64 7.34
N ILE A 297 -4.07 -3.41 6.84
CA ILE A 297 -2.82 -2.85 6.30
C ILE A 297 -2.51 -1.51 6.97
N ILE A 298 -1.23 -1.28 7.26
CA ILE A 298 -0.71 -0.04 7.84
C ILE A 298 0.41 0.48 6.93
N LEU A 299 0.26 1.72 6.45
CA LEU A 299 1.15 2.37 5.50
C LEU A 299 1.82 3.60 6.10
N PRO A 300 2.98 4.05 5.57
CA PRO A 300 3.51 5.37 5.88
C PRO A 300 2.54 6.45 5.41
N SER A 301 2.38 7.51 6.21
CA SER A 301 1.61 8.68 5.84
C SER A 301 2.41 9.53 4.87
N ASP A 302 2.07 9.41 3.59
CA ASP A 302 2.73 10.07 2.48
C ASP A 302 1.73 10.44 1.39
N ALA A 303 1.79 11.67 0.86
CA ALA A 303 0.85 12.18 -0.12
C ALA A 303 1.00 11.51 -1.50
N ASP A 304 2.22 11.18 -1.88
CA ASP A 304 2.51 10.51 -3.14
C ASP A 304 1.99 9.07 -3.15
N ILE A 305 2.13 8.35 -2.03
CA ILE A 305 1.56 7.01 -1.85
C ILE A 305 0.02 7.06 -1.92
N LEU A 306 -0.59 8.05 -1.30
CA LEU A 306 -2.04 8.25 -1.37
C LEU A 306 -2.49 8.46 -2.82
N ASP A 307 -1.80 9.32 -3.57
CA ASP A 307 -2.11 9.61 -4.97
C ASP A 307 -1.94 8.36 -5.86
N ASP A 308 -0.87 7.58 -5.66
CA ASP A 308 -0.64 6.34 -6.40
C ASP A 308 -1.77 5.32 -6.16
N LEU A 309 -2.16 5.09 -4.90
CA LEU A 309 -3.26 4.18 -4.57
C LEU A 309 -4.61 4.64 -5.13
N ARG A 310 -4.85 5.94 -5.17
CA ARG A 310 -6.06 6.52 -5.78
C ARG A 310 -6.06 6.50 -7.31
N SER A 311 -4.89 6.33 -7.95
CA SER A 311 -4.78 6.23 -9.39
C SER A 311 -5.41 4.95 -9.97
N ILE A 312 -5.62 3.93 -9.14
CA ILE A 312 -6.28 2.69 -9.56
C ILE A 312 -7.75 3.00 -9.87
N GLN A 313 -8.19 2.65 -11.08
CA GLN A 313 -9.57 2.86 -11.57
C GLN A 313 -10.14 1.57 -12.13
N ILE A 314 -11.45 1.44 -12.09
CA ILE A 314 -12.14 0.32 -12.74
C ILE A 314 -12.32 0.66 -14.23
N ASN A 315 -11.78 -0.15 -15.11
CA ASN A 315 -11.95 0.03 -16.53
C ASN A 315 -13.37 -0.41 -17.01
N ASN A 316 -13.69 -0.16 -18.28
CA ASN A 316 -14.99 -0.51 -18.88
C ASN A 316 -15.32 -2.01 -18.86
N ARG A 317 -14.35 -2.88 -18.52
CA ARG A 317 -14.52 -4.32 -18.39
C ARG A 317 -14.65 -4.78 -16.93
N GLY A 318 -14.76 -3.84 -16.00
CA GLY A 318 -14.86 -4.10 -14.56
C GLY A 318 -13.55 -4.56 -13.92
N VAL A 319 -12.41 -4.31 -14.56
CA VAL A 319 -11.09 -4.69 -14.02
C VAL A 319 -10.42 -3.46 -13.39
N PRO A 320 -10.05 -3.53 -12.10
CA PRO A 320 -9.29 -2.47 -11.47
C PRO A 320 -7.87 -2.45 -12.05
N ARG A 321 -7.43 -1.31 -12.55
CA ARG A 321 -6.08 -1.12 -13.10
C ARG A 321 -5.66 0.35 -13.02
N ILE A 322 -4.39 0.58 -13.15
CA ILE A 322 -3.87 1.93 -13.38
C ILE A 322 -4.11 2.28 -14.85
N PRO A 323 -4.80 3.40 -15.15
CA PRO A 323 -5.04 3.84 -16.52
C PRO A 323 -3.71 4.13 -17.24
N ASP A 324 -3.64 3.74 -18.52
CA ASP A 324 -2.52 4.15 -19.38
C ASP A 324 -2.56 5.67 -19.50
N ALA A 325 -1.60 6.37 -18.91
CA ALA A 325 -1.57 7.82 -18.89
C ALA A 325 -1.51 8.39 -20.31
N LYS A 326 -2.57 9.03 -20.76
CA LYS A 326 -2.50 10.00 -21.82
C LYS A 326 -1.96 11.29 -21.21
N THR A 327 -0.64 11.38 -21.21
CA THR A 327 0.19 12.57 -21.20
C THR A 327 -0.47 13.87 -20.70
N ASP A 328 -0.63 14.02 -19.42
CA ASP A 328 -0.55 15.34 -18.83
C ASP A 328 0.89 15.50 -18.31
N SER A 329 1.69 16.27 -19.05
CA SER A 329 3.15 16.35 -18.96
C SER A 329 3.68 16.99 -17.65
N LYS A 330 2.88 17.07 -16.61
CA LYS A 330 3.24 17.64 -15.30
C LYS A 330 3.30 16.65 -14.15
N LYS A 331 2.67 15.48 -14.23
CA LYS A 331 2.77 14.43 -13.20
C LYS A 331 3.75 13.35 -13.62
N GLN A 332 4.82 13.19 -12.86
CA GLN A 332 5.88 12.19 -13.09
C GLN A 332 5.62 10.86 -12.35
N ARG A 333 4.40 10.63 -11.87
CA ARG A 333 4.02 9.40 -11.15
C ARG A 333 2.84 8.76 -11.89
N HIS A 334 2.95 7.44 -12.10
CA HIS A 334 1.97 6.63 -12.85
C HIS A 334 1.36 5.51 -12.01
N GLY A 335 1.36 5.65 -10.66
CA GLY A 335 0.82 4.65 -9.75
C GLY A 335 1.79 3.50 -9.44
N ASP A 336 3.09 3.73 -9.65
CA ASP A 336 4.15 2.75 -9.44
C ASP A 336 4.11 2.21 -7.99
N GLY A 337 3.87 3.10 -7.00
CA GLY A 337 3.69 2.70 -5.60
C GLY A 337 2.51 1.75 -5.37
N ALA A 338 1.41 1.92 -6.11
CA ALA A 338 0.24 1.04 -5.99
C ALA A 338 0.50 -0.37 -6.54
N ILE A 339 1.27 -0.48 -7.64
CA ILE A 339 1.69 -1.77 -8.19
C ILE A 339 2.61 -2.49 -7.20
N ALA A 340 3.64 -1.80 -6.68
CA ALA A 340 4.55 -2.37 -5.70
C ALA A 340 3.82 -2.79 -4.40
N CYS A 341 2.84 -2.01 -3.94
CA CYS A 341 1.97 -2.38 -2.82
C CYS A 341 1.19 -3.68 -3.11
N CYS A 342 0.61 -3.78 -4.30
CA CYS A 342 -0.15 -4.97 -4.73
C CYS A 342 0.75 -6.22 -4.76
N MET A 343 1.96 -6.10 -5.31
CA MET A 343 2.96 -7.17 -5.32
C MET A 343 3.42 -7.55 -3.92
N MET A 344 3.62 -6.59 -3.03
CA MET A 344 3.98 -6.85 -1.63
C MET A 344 2.86 -7.62 -0.90
N VAL A 345 1.59 -7.25 -1.10
CA VAL A 345 0.44 -8.00 -0.56
C VAL A 345 0.38 -9.41 -1.10
N ALA A 346 0.66 -9.62 -2.38
CA ALA A 346 0.72 -10.96 -2.96
C ALA A 346 1.91 -11.77 -2.41
N ALA A 347 3.09 -11.15 -2.31
CA ALA A 347 4.29 -11.76 -1.72
C ALA A 347 4.11 -12.16 -0.25
N SER A 348 3.25 -11.46 0.51
CA SER A 348 2.95 -11.81 1.91
C SER A 348 2.30 -13.18 2.08
N LYS A 349 1.75 -13.76 1.00
CA LYS A 349 1.09 -15.07 0.97
C LYS A 349 2.03 -16.21 0.51
N MET A 350 3.26 -15.89 0.13
CA MET A 350 4.25 -16.90 -0.23
C MET A 350 4.62 -17.73 0.99
N GLU A 351 4.83 -19.02 0.79
CA GLU A 351 5.10 -19.96 1.90
C GLU A 351 6.56 -19.90 2.40
N GLY A 352 7.41 -19.11 1.72
CA GLY A 352 8.87 -19.15 1.94
C GLY A 352 9.51 -20.31 1.19
N GLY A 353 10.84 -20.23 0.97
CA GLY A 353 11.57 -21.28 0.27
C GLY A 353 11.45 -22.66 0.91
N GLU A 354 11.96 -23.67 0.24
CA GLU A 354 11.91 -25.08 0.64
C GLU A 354 12.12 -25.24 2.15
N ILE A 355 11.22 -26.01 2.79
CA ILE A 355 11.41 -26.46 4.16
C ILE A 355 12.67 -27.32 4.13
N ASP A 356 13.78 -26.78 4.60
CA ASP A 356 15.01 -27.57 4.78
C ASP A 356 14.74 -28.62 5.86
N TYR A 357 14.46 -29.83 5.39
CA TYR A 357 14.15 -30.96 6.25
C TYR A 357 15.46 -31.43 6.87
N MET A 358 15.89 -30.82 7.95
CA MET A 358 16.91 -31.40 8.79
C MET A 358 16.35 -32.72 9.35
N SER A 359 16.77 -33.83 8.78
CA SER A 359 16.50 -35.15 9.34
C SER A 359 17.01 -35.14 10.76
N LEU A 360 16.13 -35.43 11.72
CA LEU A 360 16.55 -35.61 13.10
C LEU A 360 17.69 -36.67 13.13
N PRO A 361 18.80 -36.39 13.83
CA PRO A 361 19.90 -37.32 13.91
C PRO A 361 19.40 -38.71 14.32
N SER A 362 19.89 -39.73 13.66
CA SER A 362 19.50 -41.12 13.90
C SER A 362 19.69 -41.46 15.38
N LYS A 363 19.01 -42.52 15.87
CA LYS A 363 19.17 -42.97 17.27
C LYS A 363 20.65 -43.31 17.63
N ALA A 364 21.47 -43.64 16.63
CA ALA A 364 22.90 -43.90 16.80
C ALA A 364 23.67 -42.58 17.05
N GLU A 365 23.43 -41.57 16.24
CA GLU A 365 24.09 -40.25 16.36
C GLU A 365 23.68 -39.50 17.65
N ARG A 366 22.43 -39.73 18.15
CA ARG A 366 21.99 -39.22 19.46
C ARG A 366 22.68 -39.91 20.64
N ARG A 367 23.17 -41.16 20.46
CA ARG A 367 23.94 -41.88 21.51
C ARG A 367 25.37 -41.38 21.57
N ASP A 368 25.99 -41.11 20.43
CA ASP A 368 27.37 -40.58 20.39
C ASP A 368 27.46 -39.16 21.00
N ASN A 369 26.48 -38.29 20.73
CA ASN A 369 26.45 -36.97 21.33
C ASN A 369 26.25 -37.03 22.87
N ARG A 370 25.43 -37.95 23.40
CA ARG A 370 25.30 -38.14 24.87
C ARG A 370 26.58 -38.64 25.51
N ASN A 371 27.32 -39.50 24.84
CA ASN A 371 28.61 -39.99 25.36
C ASN A 371 29.70 -38.91 25.32
N ASN A 372 29.61 -37.92 24.48
CA ASN A 372 30.50 -36.75 24.46
C ASN A 372 30.18 -35.75 25.57
N ASP A 373 28.89 -35.54 25.90
CA ASP A 373 28.48 -34.66 27.00
C ASP A 373 28.82 -35.27 28.37
N ASP A 374 28.72 -36.58 28.52
CA ASP A 374 29.13 -37.27 29.76
C ASP A 374 30.63 -37.25 30.01
N ASN A 375 31.47 -37.18 28.96
CA ASN A 375 32.91 -37.00 29.08
C ASN A 375 33.33 -35.60 29.51
N TYR A 376 32.52 -34.55 29.22
CA TYR A 376 32.80 -33.19 29.66
C TYR A 376 32.43 -32.94 31.13
N SER A 377 31.45 -33.69 31.69
CA SER A 377 31.04 -33.53 33.08
C SER A 377 31.97 -34.21 34.12
N ILE A 378 32.83 -35.13 33.67
CA ILE A 378 33.76 -35.85 34.59
C ILE A 378 35.09 -35.04 34.82
N GLN A 379 35.36 -34.03 34.03
CA GLN A 379 36.58 -33.19 34.21
C GLN A 379 36.37 -31.95 35.10
N GLN A 380 35.17 -31.70 35.61
CA GLN A 380 34.93 -30.54 36.50
C GLN A 380 34.71 -30.93 38.01
N SER A 381 34.80 -32.21 38.39
CA SER A 381 34.72 -32.62 39.78
C SER A 381 36.04 -33.15 40.31
N GLY A 382 37.06 -32.29 40.33
CA GLY A 382 38.31 -32.65 40.96
C GLY A 382 39.28 -31.49 41.00
N CYS A 383 39.10 -30.59 41.97
CA CYS A 383 40.20 -29.96 42.75
C CYS A 383 39.57 -29.08 43.84
N TYR A 384 40.07 -29.26 44.99
CA TYR A 384 39.92 -28.58 46.29
C TYR A 384 39.80 -27.06 46.24
#